data_182a9c0d0ba1b17be73bfc15876f0107
#
_entry.id   182a9c0d0ba1b17be73bfc15876f0107
#
_cell.length_a   1.000
_cell.length_b   1.000
_cell.length_c   1.000
_cell.angle_alpha   90.00
_cell.angle_beta   90.00
_cell.angle_gamma   90.00
#
_symmetry.space_group_name_H-M   'P 1'
#
loop_
_entity.id
_entity.type
_entity.pdbx_description
1 polymer ?
#
loop_
_entity_poly.entity_id
_entity_poly.type
_entity_poly.pdbx_seq_one_letter_code
_entity_poly.pdbx_strand_id
1 'polypeptide(L)'
;MRIVDVAETTKPIASPIRNAYIDFTKMTTSLVAVVTDVVRDGRRVVGYGFNSNGRYGQGGLIRERFRNRILEAEPRSLLDDQRTNLDPHRIWAAMMANEKPGGHGERSVAVGTLDMAIWDAVAKIAGKPLFRLLAEKKGRRPIRVSSSMRRVVITTRARIIRRSRPRCAVISAAATMWSR
;
A
#
# COMPACT_ATOMS: atom_id res chain seq x y z
N MET A 1 -7.37 -1.45 -22.51
CA MET A 1 -7.19 -1.32 -21.03
C MET A 1 -6.14 -0.25 -20.76
N ARG A 2 -6.45 0.66 -19.84
CA ARG A 2 -5.52 1.73 -19.43
C ARG A 2 -5.86 2.24 -18.03
N ILE A 3 -4.90 2.87 -17.39
CA ILE A 3 -5.12 3.69 -16.19
C ILE A 3 -5.66 5.04 -16.67
N VAL A 4 -6.81 5.47 -16.15
CA VAL A 4 -7.47 6.71 -16.55
C VAL A 4 -7.29 7.83 -15.56
N ASP A 5 -7.00 7.49 -14.29
CA ASP A 5 -6.69 8.48 -13.26
C ASP A 5 -5.93 7.83 -12.10
N VAL A 6 -5.18 8.66 -11.38
CA VAL A 6 -4.54 8.32 -10.11
C VAL A 6 -4.86 9.44 -9.13
N ALA A 7 -5.76 9.17 -8.21
CA ALA A 7 -6.14 10.10 -7.16
C ALA A 7 -5.30 9.86 -5.90
N GLU A 8 -4.93 10.93 -5.22
CA GLU A 8 -4.24 10.90 -3.92
C GLU A 8 -4.91 11.87 -2.96
N THR A 9 -5.02 11.46 -1.71
CA THR A 9 -5.41 12.34 -0.62
C THR A 9 -4.58 12.06 0.61
N THR A 10 -4.02 13.12 1.20
CA THR A 10 -3.27 13.05 2.44
C THR A 10 -4.18 13.41 3.63
N LYS A 11 -4.17 12.58 4.67
CA LYS A 11 -4.94 12.79 5.90
C LYS A 11 -4.04 12.72 7.12
N PRO A 12 -4.31 13.50 8.18
CA PRO A 12 -3.59 13.37 9.43
C PRO A 12 -3.91 12.04 10.11
N ILE A 13 -2.93 11.48 10.80
CA ILE A 13 -3.12 10.27 11.63
C ILE A 13 -3.48 10.73 13.05
N ALA A 14 -4.69 10.40 13.49
CA ALA A 14 -5.10 10.60 14.87
C ALA A 14 -4.73 9.37 15.71
N SER A 15 -3.47 9.27 16.13
CA SER A 15 -2.96 8.15 16.92
C SER A 15 -2.19 8.65 18.14
N PRO A 16 -2.49 8.17 19.36
CA PRO A 16 -1.72 8.51 20.55
C PRO A 16 -0.38 7.75 20.63
N ILE A 17 -0.04 6.95 19.62
CA ILE A 17 1.18 6.16 19.60
C ILE A 17 2.38 7.10 19.37
N ARG A 18 3.36 6.97 20.24
CA ARG A 18 4.65 7.67 20.15
C ARG A 18 5.76 6.83 20.78
N ASN A 19 6.97 7.05 20.31
CA ASN A 19 8.18 6.54 20.95
C ASN A 19 9.18 7.69 21.18
N ALA A 20 10.41 7.39 21.56
CA ALA A 20 11.42 8.39 21.84
C ALA A 20 11.77 9.30 20.63
N TYR A 21 11.54 8.82 19.40
CA TYR A 21 11.93 9.51 18.17
C TYR A 21 10.74 9.98 17.32
N ILE A 22 9.62 9.26 17.39
CA ILE A 22 8.50 9.45 16.47
C ILE A 22 7.21 9.67 17.25
N ASP A 23 6.54 10.77 16.93
CA ASP A 23 5.19 11.08 17.40
C ASP A 23 4.21 10.91 16.21
N PHE A 24 3.42 9.85 16.24
CA PHE A 24 2.46 9.55 15.18
C PHE A 24 1.27 10.51 15.14
N THR A 25 1.05 11.30 16.20
CA THR A 25 -0.01 12.33 16.18
C THR A 25 0.29 13.46 15.19
N LYS A 26 1.56 13.64 14.82
CA LYS A 26 2.03 14.64 13.86
C LYS A 26 2.24 14.10 12.45
N MET A 27 1.91 12.83 12.24
CA MET A 27 2.10 12.15 10.96
C MET A 27 0.85 12.24 10.09
N THR A 28 1.06 12.03 8.81
CA THR A 28 -0.01 11.93 7.81
C THR A 28 0.01 10.57 7.14
N THR A 29 -1.08 10.16 6.57
CA THR A 29 -1.17 9.01 5.66
C THR A 29 -1.68 9.47 4.31
N SER A 30 -1.08 8.97 3.22
CA SER A 30 -1.62 9.14 1.89
C SER A 30 -2.44 7.93 1.49
N LEU A 31 -3.63 8.18 0.99
CA LEU A 31 -4.51 7.20 0.36
C LEU A 31 -4.45 7.41 -1.14
N VAL A 32 -4.25 6.33 -1.88
CA VAL A 32 -4.14 6.36 -3.34
C VAL A 32 -5.21 5.48 -3.96
N ALA A 33 -5.82 5.97 -5.03
CA ALA A 33 -6.76 5.23 -5.87
C ALA A 33 -6.28 5.26 -7.33
N VAL A 34 -5.98 4.10 -7.90
CA VAL A 34 -5.64 3.93 -9.31
C VAL A 34 -6.90 3.49 -10.04
N VAL A 35 -7.44 4.37 -10.87
CA VAL A 35 -8.68 4.15 -11.61
C VAL A 35 -8.36 3.60 -13.00
N THR A 36 -9.00 2.51 -13.39
CA THR A 36 -8.85 1.91 -14.71
C THR A 36 -10.09 2.13 -15.59
N ASP A 37 -9.98 1.92 -16.90
CA ASP A 37 -11.12 1.88 -17.81
C ASP A 37 -11.86 0.53 -17.81
N VAL A 38 -11.35 -0.47 -17.09
CA VAL A 38 -11.99 -1.77 -16.95
C VAL A 38 -13.24 -1.64 -16.09
N VAL A 39 -14.38 -2.15 -16.60
CA VAL A 39 -15.65 -2.16 -15.89
C VAL A 39 -16.02 -3.56 -15.45
N ARG A 40 -16.40 -3.72 -14.18
CA ARG A 40 -16.97 -4.94 -13.60
C ARG A 40 -18.20 -4.57 -12.78
N ASP A 41 -19.24 -5.32 -12.92
CA ASP A 41 -20.53 -5.10 -12.22
C ASP A 41 -21.00 -3.63 -12.32
N GLY A 42 -20.87 -3.04 -13.52
CA GLY A 42 -21.28 -1.66 -13.81
C GLY A 42 -20.37 -0.58 -13.20
N ARG A 43 -19.23 -0.95 -12.58
CA ARG A 43 -18.30 0.01 -11.96
C ARG A 43 -16.89 -0.16 -12.50
N ARG A 44 -16.17 0.96 -12.60
CA ARG A 44 -14.75 0.91 -12.94
C ARG A 44 -13.96 0.17 -11.85
N VAL A 45 -13.02 -0.64 -12.26
CA VAL A 45 -12.08 -1.27 -11.35
C VAL A 45 -11.12 -0.21 -10.83
N VAL A 46 -11.03 -0.10 -9.50
CA VAL A 46 -10.16 0.83 -8.81
C VAL A 46 -9.27 0.04 -7.85
N GLY A 47 -7.97 0.24 -7.97
CA GLY A 47 -7.00 -0.28 -7.02
C GLY A 47 -6.69 0.74 -5.94
N TYR A 48 -6.52 0.28 -4.70
CA TYR A 48 -6.24 1.14 -3.56
C TYR A 48 -4.92 0.79 -2.90
N GLY A 49 -4.19 1.84 -2.50
CA GLY A 49 -2.99 1.75 -1.71
C GLY A 49 -2.97 2.83 -0.64
N PHE A 50 -2.20 2.59 0.42
CA PHE A 50 -2.00 3.59 1.46
C PHE A 50 -0.63 3.40 2.10
N ASN A 51 -0.11 4.43 2.72
CA ASN A 51 1.03 4.32 3.62
C ASN A 51 0.59 4.55 5.06
N SER A 52 1.22 3.83 5.97
CA SER A 52 0.94 3.94 7.40
C SER A 52 2.01 4.70 8.17
N ASN A 53 3.11 5.03 7.51
CA ASN A 53 4.27 5.66 8.12
C ASN A 53 4.30 7.18 7.92
N GLY A 54 3.17 7.78 7.63
CA GLY A 54 2.95 9.19 7.44
C GLY A 54 4.19 10.07 7.30
N ARG A 55 4.63 10.29 6.06
CA ARG A 55 5.69 11.24 5.75
C ARG A 55 5.09 12.40 5.00
N TYR A 56 5.51 13.61 5.32
CA TYR A 56 4.86 14.82 4.81
C TYR A 56 5.04 15.06 3.31
N GLY A 57 6.11 14.55 2.71
CA GLY A 57 6.46 14.83 1.32
C GLY A 57 5.89 13.86 0.30
N GLN A 58 5.47 12.64 0.69
CA GLN A 58 5.07 11.61 -0.28
C GLN A 58 3.84 11.98 -1.13
N GLY A 59 2.85 12.66 -0.55
CA GLY A 59 1.65 13.09 -1.29
C GLY A 59 1.99 14.03 -2.45
N GLY A 60 2.91 14.98 -2.23
CA GLY A 60 3.44 15.85 -3.29
C GLY A 60 4.14 15.05 -4.39
N LEU A 61 5.01 14.12 -4.03
CA LEU A 61 5.70 13.26 -4.99
C LEU A 61 4.73 12.41 -5.83
N ILE A 62 3.68 11.89 -5.19
CA ILE A 62 2.64 11.12 -5.90
C ILE A 62 1.94 12.01 -6.91
N ARG A 63 1.40 13.17 -6.49
CA ARG A 63 0.61 14.05 -7.36
C ARG A 63 1.41 14.71 -8.48
N GLU A 64 2.60 15.23 -8.16
CA GLU A 64 3.36 16.11 -9.06
C GLU A 64 4.34 15.33 -9.95
N ARG A 65 4.74 14.12 -9.54
CA ARG A 65 5.76 13.36 -10.28
C ARG A 65 5.25 12.02 -10.78
N PHE A 66 4.92 11.10 -9.89
CA PHE A 66 4.70 9.70 -10.29
C PHE A 66 3.35 9.48 -10.96
N ARG A 67 2.29 10.19 -10.54
CA ARG A 67 1.00 10.19 -11.21
C ARG A 67 1.15 10.57 -12.69
N ASN A 68 1.85 11.64 -12.98
CA ASN A 68 2.01 12.15 -14.34
C ASN A 68 2.76 11.13 -15.20
N ARG A 69 3.83 10.53 -14.70
CA ARG A 69 4.56 9.48 -15.43
C ARG A 69 3.71 8.27 -15.79
N ILE A 70 2.79 7.88 -14.91
CA ILE A 70 1.86 6.78 -15.18
C ILE A 70 0.85 7.18 -16.26
N LEU A 71 0.29 8.38 -16.18
CA LEU A 71 -0.78 8.85 -17.08
C LEU A 71 -0.26 9.26 -18.46
N GLU A 72 0.99 9.73 -18.55
CA GLU A 72 1.66 10.12 -19.79
C GLU A 72 2.30 8.93 -20.53
N ALA A 73 2.52 7.81 -19.83
CA ALA A 73 3.06 6.61 -20.44
C ALA A 73 2.11 6.05 -21.52
N GLU A 74 2.68 5.52 -22.61
CA GLU A 74 1.90 4.84 -23.64
C GLU A 74 1.11 3.67 -22.98
N PRO A 75 -0.22 3.66 -23.05
CA PRO A 75 -1.03 2.68 -22.31
C PRO A 75 -0.65 1.22 -22.60
N ARG A 76 -0.27 0.92 -23.87
CA ARG A 76 0.11 -0.43 -24.26
C ARG A 76 1.41 -0.89 -23.61
N SER A 77 2.32 0.03 -23.29
CA SER A 77 3.59 -0.27 -22.64
C SER A 77 3.41 -0.68 -21.17
N LEU A 78 2.28 -0.38 -20.58
CA LEU A 78 1.95 -0.70 -19.20
C LEU A 78 1.21 -2.05 -19.02
N LEU A 79 0.92 -2.75 -20.14
CA LEU A 79 0.20 -4.02 -20.14
C LEU A 79 1.17 -5.21 -20.08
N ASP A 80 0.65 -6.34 -19.63
CA ASP A 80 1.34 -7.63 -19.75
C ASP A 80 1.54 -8.04 -21.22
N ASP A 81 2.37 -9.08 -21.47
CA ASP A 81 2.68 -9.52 -22.83
C ASP A 81 1.43 -9.99 -23.60
N GLN A 82 0.45 -10.52 -22.90
CA GLN A 82 -0.82 -10.97 -23.47
C GLN A 82 -1.86 -9.84 -23.62
N ARG A 83 -1.56 -8.64 -23.10
CA ARG A 83 -2.45 -7.47 -23.06
C ARG A 83 -3.79 -7.74 -22.36
N THR A 84 -3.81 -8.68 -21.44
CA THR A 84 -5.00 -9.07 -20.69
C THR A 84 -5.12 -8.36 -19.36
N ASN A 85 -4.01 -7.81 -18.86
CA ASN A 85 -3.96 -7.08 -17.60
C ASN A 85 -2.87 -6.00 -17.61
N LEU A 86 -2.87 -5.16 -16.59
CA LEU A 86 -1.76 -4.27 -16.30
C LEU A 86 -0.56 -5.08 -15.80
N ASP A 87 0.66 -4.63 -16.14
CA ASP A 87 1.90 -5.19 -15.60
C ASP A 87 2.48 -4.25 -14.53
N PRO A 88 2.45 -4.65 -13.25
CA PRO A 88 2.98 -3.81 -12.17
C PRO A 88 4.47 -3.49 -12.32
N HIS A 89 5.27 -4.40 -12.89
CA HIS A 89 6.69 -4.17 -13.07
C HIS A 89 6.97 -3.12 -14.16
N ARG A 90 6.21 -3.15 -15.25
CA ARG A 90 6.29 -2.12 -16.31
C ARG A 90 5.85 -0.76 -15.81
N ILE A 91 4.77 -0.72 -15.01
CA ILE A 91 4.29 0.53 -14.40
C ILE A 91 5.32 1.04 -13.39
N TRP A 92 5.92 0.14 -12.59
CA TRP A 92 7.01 0.51 -11.70
C TRP A 92 8.20 1.10 -12.46
N ALA A 93 8.61 0.48 -13.57
CA ALA A 93 9.67 0.98 -14.42
C ALA A 93 9.35 2.37 -15.01
N ALA A 94 8.11 2.60 -15.43
CA ALA A 94 7.65 3.91 -15.89
C ALA A 94 7.73 4.97 -14.77
N MET A 95 7.32 4.65 -13.55
CA MET A 95 7.47 5.55 -12.41
C MET A 95 8.93 5.89 -12.12
N MET A 96 9.83 4.91 -12.25
CA MET A 96 11.25 5.05 -11.95
C MET A 96 12.09 5.58 -13.11
N ALA A 97 11.51 5.83 -14.27
CA ALA A 97 12.20 6.42 -15.40
C ALA A 97 12.84 7.76 -15.01
N ASN A 98 14.12 7.96 -15.39
CA ASN A 98 14.91 9.15 -15.06
C ASN A 98 15.10 9.43 -13.55
N GLU A 99 14.89 8.44 -12.69
CA GLU A 99 15.28 8.54 -11.29
C GLU A 99 16.75 8.13 -11.11
N LYS A 100 17.47 8.87 -10.27
CA LYS A 100 18.83 8.47 -9.89
C LYS A 100 18.79 7.17 -9.07
N PRO A 101 19.77 6.29 -9.22
CA PRO A 101 19.88 5.09 -8.38
C PRO A 101 19.92 5.43 -6.89
N GLY A 102 19.48 4.49 -6.08
CA GLY A 102 19.43 4.63 -4.63
C GLY A 102 18.24 5.47 -4.17
N GLY A 103 18.34 5.92 -2.95
CA GLY A 103 17.31 6.75 -2.31
C GLY A 103 16.39 5.97 -1.42
N HIS A 104 16.29 6.49 -0.22
CA HIS A 104 15.37 6.06 0.82
C HIS A 104 14.36 7.18 1.10
N GLY A 105 13.42 6.94 1.97
CA GLY A 105 12.50 7.94 2.45
C GLY A 105 11.35 8.23 1.50
N GLU A 106 11.04 9.47 1.28
CA GLU A 106 9.78 9.93 0.67
C GLU A 106 9.51 9.35 -0.71
N ARG A 107 10.52 9.25 -1.55
CA ARG A 107 10.40 8.67 -2.89
C ARG A 107 9.98 7.20 -2.84
N SER A 108 10.66 6.41 -2.04
CA SER A 108 10.37 4.97 -1.91
C SER A 108 8.99 4.73 -1.31
N VAL A 109 8.58 5.57 -0.35
CA VAL A 109 7.23 5.51 0.23
C VAL A 109 6.17 5.85 -0.81
N ALA A 110 6.39 6.91 -1.62
CA ALA A 110 5.45 7.32 -2.66
C ALA A 110 5.27 6.24 -3.74
N VAL A 111 6.39 5.71 -4.26
CA VAL A 111 6.35 4.63 -5.27
C VAL A 111 5.73 3.36 -4.71
N GLY A 112 6.09 2.95 -3.48
CA GLY A 112 5.52 1.76 -2.84
C GLY A 112 4.02 1.89 -2.58
N THR A 113 3.52 3.07 -2.27
CA THR A 113 2.08 3.32 -2.10
C THR A 113 1.32 3.16 -3.42
N LEU A 114 1.87 3.69 -4.51
CA LEU A 114 1.32 3.50 -5.86
C LEU A 114 1.40 2.04 -6.30
N ASP A 115 2.53 1.36 -6.05
CA ASP A 115 2.71 -0.04 -6.39
C ASP A 115 1.67 -0.94 -5.70
N MET A 116 1.38 -0.71 -4.43
CA MET A 116 0.28 -1.41 -3.75
C MET A 116 -1.07 -1.21 -4.44
N ALA A 117 -1.39 0.03 -4.84
CA ALA A 117 -2.64 0.31 -5.54
C ALA A 117 -2.69 -0.36 -6.92
N ILE A 118 -1.58 -0.41 -7.63
CA ILE A 118 -1.47 -1.06 -8.93
C ILE A 118 -1.66 -2.58 -8.77
N TRP A 119 -1.00 -3.22 -7.82
CA TRP A 119 -1.17 -4.64 -7.54
C TRP A 119 -2.60 -4.99 -7.13
N ASP A 120 -3.27 -4.14 -6.36
CA ASP A 120 -4.68 -4.31 -6.00
C ASP A 120 -5.60 -4.21 -7.25
N ALA A 121 -5.34 -3.24 -8.14
CA ALA A 121 -6.06 -3.13 -9.42
C ALA A 121 -5.88 -4.40 -10.27
N VAL A 122 -4.64 -4.86 -10.44
CA VAL A 122 -4.30 -6.07 -11.21
C VAL A 122 -5.01 -7.30 -10.67
N ALA A 123 -5.05 -7.47 -9.34
CA ALA A 123 -5.73 -8.58 -8.70
C ALA A 123 -7.25 -8.52 -8.94
N LYS A 124 -7.84 -7.34 -8.83
CA LYS A 124 -9.27 -7.10 -9.12
C LYS A 124 -9.61 -7.34 -10.58
N ILE A 125 -8.76 -6.90 -11.52
CA ILE A 125 -8.93 -7.19 -12.95
C ILE A 125 -8.86 -8.70 -13.21
N ALA A 126 -7.95 -9.41 -12.57
CA ALA A 126 -7.84 -10.87 -12.66
C ALA A 126 -8.98 -11.63 -11.93
N GLY A 127 -9.83 -10.95 -11.15
CA GLY A 127 -10.89 -11.58 -10.35
C GLY A 127 -10.36 -12.47 -9.23
N LYS A 128 -9.15 -12.20 -8.74
CA LYS A 128 -8.47 -13.02 -7.74
C LYS A 128 -8.04 -12.17 -6.55
N PRO A 129 -8.07 -12.69 -5.31
CA PRO A 129 -7.40 -12.06 -4.19
C PRO A 129 -5.90 -11.90 -4.45
N LEU A 130 -5.33 -10.77 -4.06
CA LEU A 130 -3.92 -10.44 -4.33
C LEU A 130 -2.94 -11.55 -3.89
N PHE A 131 -3.16 -12.16 -2.72
CA PHE A 131 -2.27 -13.21 -2.23
C PHE A 131 -2.25 -14.45 -3.13
N ARG A 132 -3.37 -14.77 -3.80
CA ARG A 132 -3.43 -15.87 -4.80
C ARG A 132 -2.69 -15.49 -6.07
N LEU A 133 -2.92 -14.29 -6.57
CA LEU A 133 -2.23 -13.79 -7.75
C LEU A 133 -0.72 -13.82 -7.57
N LEU A 134 -0.22 -13.33 -6.42
CA LEU A 134 1.21 -13.33 -6.10
C LEU A 134 1.79 -14.75 -5.98
N ALA A 135 1.05 -15.67 -5.36
CA ALA A 135 1.48 -17.06 -5.25
C ALA A 135 1.58 -17.73 -6.62
N GLU A 136 0.57 -17.56 -7.48
CA GLU A 136 0.56 -18.09 -8.86
C GLU A 136 1.73 -17.52 -9.68
N LYS A 137 1.96 -16.21 -9.65
CA LYS A 137 3.10 -15.56 -10.35
C LYS A 137 4.47 -16.07 -9.88
N LYS A 138 4.56 -16.59 -8.66
CA LYS A 138 5.78 -17.19 -8.09
C LYS A 138 5.83 -18.70 -8.17
N GLY A 139 4.86 -19.34 -8.83
CA GLY A 139 4.78 -20.80 -8.92
C GLY A 139 4.61 -21.50 -7.55
N ARG A 140 3.99 -20.79 -6.59
CA ARG A 140 3.80 -21.29 -5.22
C ARG A 140 2.32 -21.53 -4.93
N ARG A 141 2.03 -22.46 -4.02
CA ARG A 141 0.67 -22.60 -3.48
C ARG A 141 0.33 -21.39 -2.62
N PRO A 142 -0.87 -20.79 -2.78
CA PRO A 142 -1.30 -19.71 -1.94
C PRO A 142 -1.46 -20.21 -0.50
N ILE A 143 -0.73 -19.61 0.42
CA ILE A 143 -0.86 -19.91 1.85
C ILE A 143 -2.03 -19.05 2.38
N ARG A 144 -3.07 -19.70 2.90
CA ARG A 144 -4.07 -19.00 3.69
C ARG A 144 -3.39 -18.40 4.92
N VAL A 145 -3.66 -17.14 5.20
CA VAL A 145 -3.20 -16.48 6.44
C VAL A 145 -3.48 -17.41 7.61
N SER A 146 -2.46 -17.79 8.35
CA SER A 146 -2.61 -18.72 9.46
C SER A 146 -3.58 -18.17 10.50
N SER A 147 -4.31 -19.04 11.16
CA SER A 147 -5.24 -18.66 12.24
C SER A 147 -4.57 -17.87 13.37
N SER A 148 -3.26 -17.97 13.52
CA SER A 148 -2.45 -17.21 14.48
C SER A 148 -2.41 -15.71 14.18
N MET A 149 -2.29 -15.29 12.92
CA MET A 149 -2.37 -13.88 12.55
C MET A 149 -3.77 -13.29 12.78
N ARG A 150 -4.83 -14.03 12.47
CA ARG A 150 -6.20 -13.62 12.80
C ARG A 150 -6.37 -13.43 14.32
N ARG A 151 -5.80 -14.32 15.11
CA ARG A 151 -5.88 -14.25 16.57
C ARG A 151 -5.13 -13.06 17.14
N VAL A 152 -3.97 -12.72 16.59
CA VAL A 152 -3.18 -11.54 17.01
C VAL A 152 -3.93 -10.25 16.71
N VAL A 153 -4.48 -10.08 15.52
CA VAL A 153 -5.24 -8.87 15.14
C VAL A 153 -6.52 -8.73 15.99
N ILE A 154 -7.27 -9.81 16.18
CA ILE A 154 -8.50 -9.80 16.98
C ILE A 154 -8.17 -9.56 18.47
N THR A 155 -7.11 -10.17 18.98
CA THR A 155 -6.70 -10.01 20.38
C THR A 155 -6.21 -8.58 20.65
N THR A 156 -5.49 -7.96 19.72
CA THR A 156 -5.06 -6.56 19.83
C THR A 156 -6.27 -5.63 19.83
N ARG A 157 -7.26 -5.84 18.94
CA ARG A 157 -8.47 -5.05 18.88
C ARG A 157 -9.36 -5.25 20.13
N ALA A 158 -9.48 -6.48 20.63
CA ALA A 158 -10.24 -6.79 21.85
C ALA A 158 -9.54 -6.25 23.11
N ARG A 159 -8.21 -6.15 23.15
CA ARG A 159 -7.46 -5.60 24.27
C ARG A 159 -7.50 -4.08 24.35
N ILE A 160 -7.56 -3.40 23.21
CA ILE A 160 -7.78 -1.95 23.19
C ILE A 160 -9.16 -1.62 23.78
N ILE A 161 -10.14 -2.50 23.62
CA ILE A 161 -11.51 -2.31 24.12
C ILE A 161 -11.70 -2.84 25.56
N ARG A 162 -10.96 -3.88 25.98
CA ARG A 162 -11.04 -4.45 27.34
C ARG A 162 -9.83 -4.06 28.19
N ARG A 163 -9.99 -3.00 28.95
CA ARG A 163 -9.03 -2.45 29.94
C ARG A 163 -8.80 -3.34 31.18
N SER A 164 -8.89 -4.65 31.11
CA SER A 164 -8.63 -5.48 32.29
C SER A 164 -8.32 -6.93 31.96
N ARG A 165 -7.03 -7.25 31.75
CA ARG A 165 -6.46 -8.58 31.99
C ARG A 165 -4.93 -8.55 32.02
N PRO A 166 -4.26 -9.27 32.96
CA PRO A 166 -2.84 -9.06 33.33
C PRO A 166 -1.77 -9.47 32.30
N ARG A 167 -2.16 -9.94 31.12
CA ARG A 167 -1.18 -10.23 30.03
C ARG A 167 -0.75 -9.02 29.22
N CYS A 168 -1.31 -7.84 29.48
CA CYS A 168 -0.81 -6.58 28.89
C CYS A 168 0.50 -6.10 29.55
N ALA A 169 0.87 -6.58 30.71
CA ALA A 169 2.07 -6.20 31.42
C ALA A 169 3.37 -6.60 30.68
N VAL A 170 3.34 -7.70 29.92
CA VAL A 170 4.52 -8.19 29.19
C VAL A 170 4.85 -7.29 27.98
N ILE A 171 3.84 -6.72 27.33
CA ILE A 171 4.07 -5.81 26.19
C ILE A 171 4.47 -4.42 26.68
N SER A 172 3.94 -4.01 27.85
CA SER A 172 4.34 -2.77 28.50
C SER A 172 5.78 -2.83 29.03
N ALA A 173 6.22 -3.98 29.54
CA ALA A 173 7.60 -4.18 29.99
C ALA A 173 8.61 -4.17 28.85
N ALA A 174 8.25 -4.68 27.67
CA ALA A 174 9.10 -4.61 26.48
C ALA A 174 9.25 -3.17 25.95
N ALA A 175 8.20 -2.36 26.04
CA ALA A 175 8.26 -0.95 25.66
C ALA A 175 9.14 -0.12 26.61
N THR A 176 9.19 -0.48 27.89
CA THR A 176 10.02 0.21 28.90
C THR A 176 11.50 -0.20 28.82
N MET A 177 11.82 -1.36 28.24
CA MET A 177 13.20 -1.83 28.09
C MET A 177 13.97 -1.12 26.96
N TRP A 178 13.27 -0.35 26.09
CA TRP A 178 13.87 0.45 25.01
C TRP A 178 13.98 1.94 25.34
N SER A 179 13.61 2.35 26.58
CA SER A 179 13.66 3.76 27.03
C SER A 179 14.79 4.05 28.03
N ARG A 180 15.84 3.23 28.05
CA ARG A 180 17.08 3.53 28.77
C ARG A 180 18.29 3.46 27.86
#